data_aa4bfbacda3e9da6c2b4a8a0faa7db5d
#
_entry.id   aa4bfbacda3e9da6c2b4a8a0faa7db5d
#
_cell.length_a   1.000
_cell.length_b   1.000
_cell.length_c   1.000
_cell.angle_alpha   90.00
_cell.angle_beta   90.00
_cell.angle_gamma   90.00
#
_symmetry.space_group_name_H-M   'P 1'
#
loop_
_entity.id
_entity.type
_entity.pdbx_description
1 polymer ?
#
loop_
_entity_poly.entity_id
_entity_poly.type
_entity_poly.pdbx_seq_one_letter_code
_entity_poly.pdbx_strand_id
1 'polypeptide(L)'
;MTADVVIRNAEDRDHDAVWTILEPVYRAGETYCIPRDIARADALADWFAQPFTVFVAEMDGRILGTSHIGANRPGGGAHVANASFATHPQARGKGIARALVEHAKKWARAQEFLAMQFNFVVSTNLDAVHLWQKAGFDVVGRLPGAFLHPQKGPVDALVMFHDLNGESDEP
;
A
#
# COMPACT_ATOMS: atom_id res chain seq x y z
N MET A 1 -1.64 -12.82 24.66
CA MET A 1 -0.81 -13.22 23.51
C MET A 1 -1.25 -12.38 22.33
N THR A 2 -0.37 -11.57 21.77
CA THR A 2 -0.66 -10.86 20.52
C THR A 2 -0.69 -11.91 19.40
N ALA A 3 -1.81 -11.99 18.69
CA ALA A 3 -1.92 -12.88 17.54
C ALA A 3 -0.88 -12.48 16.48
N ASP A 4 -0.17 -13.45 15.95
CA ASP A 4 0.85 -13.22 14.92
C ASP A 4 0.19 -12.86 13.59
N VAL A 5 0.74 -11.85 12.93
CA VAL A 5 0.35 -11.48 11.56
C VAL A 5 1.13 -12.35 10.60
N VAL A 6 0.43 -13.12 9.79
CA VAL A 6 1.02 -13.92 8.71
C VAL A 6 0.76 -13.21 7.37
N ILE A 7 1.83 -12.95 6.61
CA ILE A 7 1.72 -12.36 5.28
C ILE A 7 2.10 -13.41 4.24
N ARG A 8 1.25 -13.60 3.25
CA ARG A 8 1.44 -14.57 2.18
C ARG A 8 0.94 -14.00 0.84
N ASN A 9 1.35 -14.63 -0.24
CA ASN A 9 0.80 -14.32 -1.56
C ASN A 9 -0.72 -14.52 -1.54
N ALA A 10 -1.43 -13.61 -2.22
CA ALA A 10 -2.86 -13.76 -2.44
C ALA A 10 -3.13 -14.86 -3.46
N GLU A 11 -4.23 -15.57 -3.26
CA GLU A 11 -4.75 -16.61 -4.14
C GLU A 11 -6.15 -16.22 -4.65
N ASP A 12 -6.67 -16.89 -5.66
CA ASP A 12 -8.00 -16.60 -6.23
C ASP A 12 -9.11 -16.64 -5.19
N ARG A 13 -8.99 -17.55 -4.20
CA ARG A 13 -9.92 -17.65 -3.07
C ARG A 13 -9.95 -16.41 -2.15
N ASP A 14 -8.94 -15.55 -2.23
CA ASP A 14 -8.83 -14.35 -1.39
C ASP A 14 -9.51 -13.13 -2.00
N HIS A 15 -9.98 -13.20 -3.25
CA HIS A 15 -10.58 -12.06 -3.95
C HIS A 15 -11.74 -11.42 -3.18
N ASP A 16 -12.61 -12.22 -2.55
CA ASP A 16 -13.73 -11.68 -1.76
C ASP A 16 -13.24 -10.92 -0.53
N ALA A 17 -12.23 -11.45 0.17
CA ALA A 17 -11.64 -10.80 1.33
C ALA A 17 -10.91 -9.50 0.94
N VAL A 18 -10.15 -9.52 -0.16
CA VAL A 18 -9.48 -8.33 -0.72
C VAL A 18 -10.52 -7.26 -1.08
N TRP A 19 -11.60 -7.63 -1.76
CA TRP A 19 -12.65 -6.68 -2.09
C TRP A 19 -13.30 -6.08 -0.84
N THR A 20 -13.59 -6.90 0.17
CA THR A 20 -14.15 -6.44 1.46
C THR A 20 -13.26 -5.39 2.14
N ILE A 21 -11.94 -5.44 1.90
CA ILE A 21 -10.98 -4.43 2.38
C ILE A 21 -10.98 -3.19 1.49
N LEU A 22 -10.93 -3.36 0.16
CA LEU A 22 -10.81 -2.26 -0.80
C LEU A 22 -12.08 -1.43 -0.91
N GLU A 23 -13.25 -2.07 -0.90
CA GLU A 23 -14.52 -1.39 -1.14
C GLU A 23 -14.75 -0.18 -0.22
N PRO A 24 -14.68 -0.30 1.12
CA PRO A 24 -14.90 0.85 2.00
C PRO A 24 -13.87 1.96 1.80
N VAL A 25 -12.63 1.62 1.45
CA VAL A 25 -11.56 2.59 1.16
C VAL A 25 -11.88 3.38 -0.11
N TYR A 26 -12.30 2.70 -1.17
CA TYR A 26 -12.64 3.34 -2.45
C TYR A 26 -13.94 4.15 -2.33
N ARG A 27 -14.97 3.63 -1.64
CA ARG A 27 -16.23 4.36 -1.42
C ARG A 27 -16.05 5.63 -0.60
N ALA A 28 -15.11 5.65 0.35
CA ALA A 28 -14.77 6.86 1.10
C ALA A 28 -14.18 7.95 0.20
N GLY A 29 -13.35 7.59 -0.79
CA GLY A 29 -12.77 8.54 -1.75
C GLY A 29 -11.76 9.50 -1.14
N GLU A 30 -11.08 9.11 -0.06
CA GLU A 30 -10.21 10.00 0.71
C GLU A 30 -8.71 9.72 0.51
N THR A 31 -8.35 8.57 -0.05
CA THR A 31 -6.95 8.11 -0.07
C THR A 31 -6.44 7.54 -1.39
N TYR A 32 -7.32 7.18 -2.32
CA TYR A 32 -6.96 6.59 -3.61
C TYR A 32 -7.59 7.36 -4.78
N CYS A 33 -6.83 7.49 -5.87
CA CYS A 33 -7.31 8.05 -7.14
C CYS A 33 -8.11 7.01 -7.93
N ILE A 34 -9.09 6.43 -7.30
CA ILE A 34 -9.98 5.41 -7.86
C ILE A 34 -11.42 5.95 -7.84
N PRO A 35 -12.22 5.76 -8.89
CA PRO A 35 -13.62 6.15 -8.87
C PRO A 35 -14.36 5.50 -7.69
N ARG A 36 -15.11 6.30 -6.94
CA ARG A 36 -15.81 5.84 -5.72
C ARG A 36 -16.86 4.77 -6.01
N ASP A 37 -17.40 4.74 -7.21
CA ASP A 37 -18.43 3.81 -7.70
C ASP A 37 -17.86 2.64 -8.51
N ILE A 38 -16.52 2.45 -8.50
CA ILE A 38 -15.87 1.36 -9.23
C ILE A 38 -16.53 0.01 -8.92
N ALA A 39 -16.77 -0.77 -9.96
CA ALA A 39 -17.31 -2.11 -9.82
C ALA A 39 -16.27 -3.07 -9.22
N ARG A 40 -16.73 -4.09 -8.47
CA ARG A 40 -15.87 -5.11 -7.86
C ARG A 40 -14.90 -5.74 -8.86
N ALA A 41 -15.41 -6.12 -10.04
CA ALA A 41 -14.60 -6.79 -11.06
C ALA A 41 -13.44 -5.90 -11.55
N ASP A 42 -13.71 -4.62 -11.79
CA ASP A 42 -12.72 -3.66 -12.27
C ASP A 42 -11.70 -3.34 -11.17
N ALA A 43 -12.15 -3.19 -9.93
CA ALA A 43 -11.28 -2.95 -8.78
C ALA A 43 -10.31 -4.11 -8.54
N LEU A 44 -10.78 -5.35 -8.61
CA LEU A 44 -9.93 -6.53 -8.47
C LEU A 44 -8.99 -6.68 -9.68
N ALA A 45 -9.47 -6.44 -10.90
CA ALA A 45 -8.63 -6.47 -12.09
C ALA A 45 -7.47 -5.47 -12.00
N ASP A 46 -7.73 -4.26 -11.49
CA ASP A 46 -6.71 -3.24 -11.27
C ASP A 46 -5.73 -3.63 -10.15
N TRP A 47 -6.25 -4.09 -9.00
CA TRP A 47 -5.42 -4.46 -7.85
C TRP A 47 -4.47 -5.62 -8.14
N PHE A 48 -4.91 -6.60 -8.94
CA PHE A 48 -4.15 -7.78 -9.34
C PHE A 48 -3.42 -7.63 -10.68
N ALA A 49 -3.41 -6.43 -11.29
CA ALA A 49 -2.79 -6.19 -12.57
C ALA A 49 -1.26 -6.34 -12.53
N GLN A 50 -0.69 -6.88 -13.62
CA GLN A 50 0.77 -6.88 -13.80
C GLN A 50 1.30 -5.44 -13.88
N PRO A 51 2.50 -5.13 -13.37
CA PRO A 51 3.54 -6.07 -12.87
C PRO A 51 3.48 -6.36 -11.36
N PHE A 52 2.35 -6.13 -10.72
CA PHE A 52 2.25 -6.23 -9.25
C PHE A 52 2.05 -7.65 -8.77
N THR A 53 2.72 -7.98 -7.67
CA THR A 53 2.47 -9.17 -6.86
C THR A 53 1.62 -8.78 -5.66
N VAL A 54 0.53 -9.50 -5.44
CA VAL A 54 -0.45 -9.20 -4.37
C VAL A 54 -0.22 -10.08 -3.16
N PHE A 55 -0.27 -9.48 -1.99
CA PHE A 55 -0.15 -10.14 -0.69
C PHE A 55 -1.38 -9.86 0.17
N VAL A 56 -1.66 -10.79 1.06
CA VAL A 56 -2.67 -10.65 2.11
C VAL A 56 -2.03 -10.82 3.49
N ALA A 57 -2.51 -10.05 4.44
CA ALA A 57 -2.13 -10.15 5.84
C ALA A 57 -3.26 -10.80 6.63
N GLU A 58 -2.97 -11.95 7.23
CA GLU A 58 -3.90 -12.78 7.98
C GLU A 58 -3.57 -12.74 9.47
N MET A 59 -4.59 -12.62 10.31
CA MET A 59 -4.52 -12.70 11.75
C MET A 59 -5.75 -13.47 12.26
N ASP A 60 -5.54 -14.47 13.10
CA ASP A 60 -6.61 -15.33 13.62
C ASP A 60 -7.53 -15.94 12.55
N GLY A 61 -6.94 -16.39 11.43
CA GLY A 61 -7.67 -16.97 10.31
C GLY A 61 -8.50 -15.98 9.48
N ARG A 62 -8.30 -14.67 9.68
CA ARG A 62 -9.00 -13.61 8.94
C ARG A 62 -8.02 -12.73 8.18
N ILE A 63 -8.32 -12.45 6.92
CA ILE A 63 -7.58 -11.49 6.12
C ILE A 63 -8.00 -10.07 6.53
N LEU A 64 -7.04 -9.30 7.07
CA LEU A 64 -7.28 -7.96 7.60
C LEU A 64 -6.48 -6.88 6.85
N GLY A 65 -5.66 -7.26 5.89
CA GLY A 65 -4.91 -6.32 5.07
C GLY A 65 -4.50 -6.92 3.75
N THR A 66 -4.18 -6.06 2.79
CA THR A 66 -3.65 -6.45 1.49
C THR A 66 -2.66 -5.40 1.00
N SER A 67 -1.70 -5.83 0.20
CA SER A 67 -0.77 -4.98 -0.52
C SER A 67 -0.52 -5.52 -1.91
N HIS A 68 -0.13 -4.64 -2.83
CA HIS A 68 0.47 -5.05 -4.07
C HIS A 68 1.80 -4.32 -4.29
N ILE A 69 2.78 -5.00 -4.86
CA ILE A 69 4.15 -4.51 -4.97
C ILE A 69 4.69 -4.90 -6.34
N GLY A 70 5.33 -3.97 -7.03
CA GLY A 70 5.94 -4.22 -8.34
C GLY A 70 6.77 -3.04 -8.80
N ALA A 71 7.36 -3.14 -10.01
CA ALA A 71 8.13 -2.06 -10.58
C ALA A 71 7.28 -0.80 -10.79
N ASN A 72 7.80 0.35 -10.34
CA ASN A 72 7.09 1.63 -10.47
C ASN A 72 7.02 2.10 -11.94
N ARG A 73 8.11 1.90 -12.69
CA ARG A 73 8.22 2.25 -14.12
C ARG A 73 8.96 1.16 -14.87
N PRO A 74 8.70 1.00 -16.17
CA PRO A 74 9.48 0.06 -17.00
C PRO A 74 10.87 0.63 -17.36
N GLY A 75 11.69 -0.19 -18.01
CA GLY A 75 12.98 0.23 -18.56
C GLY A 75 13.93 0.77 -17.51
N GLY A 76 14.45 1.96 -17.71
CA GLY A 76 15.41 2.60 -16.79
C GLY A 76 14.89 2.93 -15.39
N GLY A 77 13.58 2.82 -15.17
CA GLY A 77 12.93 2.99 -13.85
C GLY A 77 12.57 1.68 -13.15
N ALA A 78 12.86 0.52 -13.75
CA ALA A 78 12.40 -0.78 -13.25
C ALA A 78 13.04 -1.24 -11.94
N HIS A 79 14.12 -0.60 -11.52
CA HIS A 79 14.81 -0.87 -10.25
C HIS A 79 14.16 -0.21 -9.03
N VAL A 80 13.15 0.62 -9.23
CA VAL A 80 12.37 1.26 -8.16
C VAL A 80 11.02 0.56 -8.03
N ALA A 81 10.71 0.03 -6.84
CA ALA A 81 9.42 -0.56 -6.55
C ALA A 81 8.38 0.53 -6.24
N ASN A 82 7.12 0.24 -6.55
CA ASN A 82 5.96 0.91 -6.00
C ASN A 82 5.12 -0.10 -5.23
N ALA A 83 4.44 0.34 -4.19
CA ALA A 83 3.51 -0.48 -3.44
C ALA A 83 2.27 0.31 -3.04
N SER A 84 1.16 -0.39 -2.90
CA SER A 84 -0.08 0.11 -2.32
C SER A 84 -0.55 -0.82 -1.21
N PHE A 85 -1.22 -0.25 -0.22
CA PHE A 85 -1.65 -0.96 0.98
C PHE A 85 -3.09 -0.58 1.32
N ALA A 86 -3.86 -1.55 1.77
CA ALA A 86 -5.18 -1.31 2.33
C ALA A 86 -5.41 -2.24 3.53
N THR A 87 -6.09 -1.74 4.55
CA THR A 87 -6.42 -2.51 5.75
C THR A 87 -7.91 -2.47 6.03
N HIS A 88 -8.42 -3.59 6.55
CA HIS A 88 -9.80 -3.67 7.00
C HIS A 88 -10.04 -2.69 8.16
N PRO A 89 -11.21 -2.03 8.26
CA PRO A 89 -11.50 -1.13 9.38
C PRO A 89 -11.27 -1.73 10.77
N GLN A 90 -11.52 -3.03 10.92
CA GLN A 90 -11.27 -3.77 12.18
C GLN A 90 -9.78 -4.09 12.44
N ALA A 91 -8.89 -3.75 11.52
CA ALA A 91 -7.44 -3.93 11.68
C ALA A 91 -6.77 -2.77 12.42
N ARG A 92 -7.49 -1.68 12.69
CA ARG A 92 -6.95 -0.49 13.35
C ARG A 92 -6.31 -0.85 14.70
N GLY A 93 -5.08 -0.38 14.92
CA GLY A 93 -4.33 -0.64 16.14
C GLY A 93 -3.73 -2.04 16.28
N LYS A 94 -3.92 -2.91 15.30
CA LYS A 94 -3.41 -4.31 15.32
C LYS A 94 -2.04 -4.48 14.65
N GLY A 95 -1.43 -3.41 14.15
CA GLY A 95 -0.11 -3.46 13.52
C GLY A 95 -0.09 -4.02 12.09
N ILE A 96 -1.25 -4.29 11.48
CA ILE A 96 -1.36 -4.88 10.13
C ILE A 96 -0.67 -4.02 9.07
N ALA A 97 -0.93 -2.70 9.06
CA ALA A 97 -0.33 -1.79 8.08
C ALA A 97 1.20 -1.74 8.22
N ARG A 98 1.71 -1.73 9.46
CA ARG A 98 3.16 -1.78 9.72
C ARG A 98 3.76 -3.10 9.23
N ALA A 99 3.13 -4.22 9.52
CA ALA A 99 3.59 -5.52 9.06
C ALA A 99 3.64 -5.59 7.53
N LEU A 100 2.64 -5.06 6.84
CA LEU A 100 2.60 -5.02 5.38
C LEU A 100 3.73 -4.17 4.79
N VAL A 101 4.04 -3.00 5.34
CA VAL A 101 5.12 -2.16 4.79
C VAL A 101 6.50 -2.77 5.04
N GLU A 102 6.73 -3.36 6.22
CA GLU A 102 7.99 -4.05 6.50
C GLU A 102 8.18 -5.29 5.59
N HIS A 103 7.10 -6.04 5.38
CA HIS A 103 7.09 -7.14 4.41
C HIS A 103 7.40 -6.64 3.00
N ALA A 104 6.78 -5.54 2.56
CA ALA A 104 6.98 -4.96 1.24
C ALA A 104 8.45 -4.56 1.02
N LYS A 105 9.07 -3.90 1.98
CA LYS A 105 10.50 -3.53 1.95
C LYS A 105 11.40 -4.77 1.83
N LYS A 106 11.16 -5.77 2.68
CA LYS A 106 11.92 -7.02 2.68
C LYS A 106 11.76 -7.78 1.35
N TRP A 107 10.52 -7.91 0.87
CA TRP A 107 10.24 -8.56 -0.42
C TRP A 107 10.90 -7.81 -1.57
N ALA A 108 10.80 -6.48 -1.61
CA ALA A 108 11.41 -5.67 -2.66
C ALA A 108 12.93 -5.83 -2.70
N ARG A 109 13.61 -5.85 -1.53
CA ARG A 109 15.04 -6.17 -1.46
C ARG A 109 15.36 -7.56 -2.02
N ALA A 110 14.58 -8.56 -1.65
CA ALA A 110 14.75 -9.93 -2.14
C ALA A 110 14.52 -10.07 -3.66
N GLN A 111 13.76 -9.15 -4.26
CA GLN A 111 13.57 -9.02 -5.71
C GLN A 111 14.57 -8.06 -6.36
N GLU A 112 15.64 -7.66 -5.65
CA GLU A 112 16.72 -6.82 -6.13
C GLU A 112 16.29 -5.38 -6.51
N PHE A 113 15.14 -4.88 -6.00
CA PHE A 113 14.83 -3.47 -6.09
C PHE A 113 15.79 -2.63 -5.24
N LEU A 114 16.23 -1.50 -5.78
CA LEU A 114 17.18 -0.61 -5.10
C LEU A 114 16.48 0.45 -4.25
N ALA A 115 15.22 0.75 -4.54
CA ALA A 115 14.43 1.74 -3.82
C ALA A 115 12.93 1.42 -3.91
N MET A 116 12.14 2.06 -3.05
CA MET A 116 10.69 2.04 -3.12
C MET A 116 10.15 3.46 -3.12
N GLN A 117 9.20 3.74 -4.00
CA GLN A 117 8.57 5.04 -4.15
C GLN A 117 7.05 4.92 -4.07
N PHE A 118 6.43 5.79 -3.28
CA PHE A 118 4.99 6.03 -3.30
C PHE A 118 4.73 7.28 -4.14
N ASN A 119 3.97 7.13 -5.22
CA ASN A 119 3.78 8.20 -6.19
C ASN A 119 2.77 9.26 -5.74
N PHE A 120 1.86 8.88 -4.86
CA PHE A 120 0.70 9.71 -4.55
C PHE A 120 0.15 9.37 -3.16
N VAL A 121 0.68 10.02 -2.14
CA VAL A 121 0.19 9.89 -0.77
C VAL A 121 -0.63 11.13 -0.43
N VAL A 122 -1.93 10.98 -0.25
CA VAL A 122 -2.81 12.10 0.06
C VAL A 122 -2.39 12.72 1.40
N SER A 123 -2.07 14.02 1.41
CA SER A 123 -1.47 14.70 2.57
C SER A 123 -2.36 14.70 3.81
N THR A 124 -3.66 14.57 3.65
CA THR A 124 -4.63 14.49 4.76
C THR A 124 -4.73 13.11 5.39
N ASN A 125 -4.14 12.10 4.78
CA ASN A 125 -4.02 10.75 5.36
C ASN A 125 -2.83 10.70 6.34
N LEU A 126 -2.96 11.39 7.47
CA LEU A 126 -1.87 11.59 8.42
C LEU A 126 -1.36 10.28 9.02
N ASP A 127 -2.25 9.33 9.27
CA ASP A 127 -1.87 8.02 9.81
C ASP A 127 -0.91 7.29 8.83
N ALA A 128 -1.20 7.33 7.53
CA ALA A 128 -0.33 6.75 6.52
C ALA A 128 1.00 7.52 6.40
N VAL A 129 0.96 8.85 6.32
CA VAL A 129 2.19 9.67 6.24
C VAL A 129 3.13 9.38 7.41
N HIS A 130 2.61 9.36 8.64
CA HIS A 130 3.40 9.05 9.83
C HIS A 130 3.95 7.61 9.80
N LEU A 131 3.15 6.65 9.35
CA LEU A 131 3.58 5.25 9.23
C LEU A 131 4.73 5.12 8.22
N TRP A 132 4.59 5.75 7.04
CA TRP A 132 5.63 5.71 6.01
C TRP A 132 6.92 6.39 6.48
N GLN A 133 6.83 7.53 7.16
CA GLN A 133 7.99 8.19 7.73
C GLN A 133 8.70 7.33 8.79
N LYS A 134 7.95 6.67 9.67
CA LYS A 134 8.52 5.71 10.64
C LYS A 134 9.15 4.49 9.96
N ALA A 135 8.66 4.11 8.79
CA ALA A 135 9.23 3.03 7.97
C ALA A 135 10.46 3.47 7.15
N GLY A 136 10.89 4.73 7.28
CA GLY A 136 12.11 5.26 6.65
C GLY A 136 11.87 5.98 5.31
N PHE A 137 10.62 6.26 4.94
CA PHE A 137 10.32 7.03 3.73
C PHE A 137 10.42 8.52 3.98
N ASP A 138 11.10 9.22 3.08
CA ASP A 138 11.20 10.67 3.05
C ASP A 138 10.20 11.27 2.06
N VAL A 139 9.64 12.43 2.39
CA VAL A 139 8.87 13.23 1.44
C VAL A 139 9.84 13.93 0.51
N VAL A 140 9.88 13.51 -0.75
CA VAL A 140 10.79 14.06 -1.79
C VAL A 140 10.10 15.02 -2.74
N GLY A 141 8.78 15.08 -2.72
CA GLY A 141 8.01 16.00 -3.55
C GLY A 141 6.61 16.21 -3.02
N ARG A 142 6.02 17.33 -3.44
CA ARG A 142 4.65 17.71 -3.12
C ARG A 142 3.96 18.15 -4.39
N LEU A 143 2.75 17.65 -4.63
CA LEU A 143 1.88 17.99 -5.74
C LEU A 143 0.74 18.87 -5.20
N PRO A 144 0.80 20.20 -5.39
CA PRO A 144 -0.18 21.12 -4.79
C PRO A 144 -1.59 20.87 -5.32
N GLY A 145 -2.55 20.68 -4.42
CA GLY A 145 -3.97 20.53 -4.76
C GLY A 145 -4.31 19.36 -5.68
N ALA A 146 -3.43 18.36 -5.78
CA ALA A 146 -3.53 17.29 -6.77
C ALA A 146 -4.64 16.27 -6.49
N PHE A 147 -5.20 16.24 -5.29
CA PHE A 147 -6.26 15.33 -4.90
C PHE A 147 -7.51 16.10 -4.47
N LEU A 148 -8.66 15.76 -5.06
CA LEU A 148 -9.92 16.36 -4.68
C LEU A 148 -10.57 15.55 -3.55
N HIS A 149 -10.32 15.98 -2.33
CA HIS A 149 -10.90 15.34 -1.14
C HIS A 149 -12.41 15.63 -1.05
N PRO A 150 -13.27 14.61 -0.79
CA PRO A 150 -14.73 14.80 -0.85
C PRO A 150 -15.29 15.82 0.14
N GLN A 151 -14.58 16.09 1.24
CA GLN A 151 -15.04 17.04 2.27
C GLN A 151 -14.16 18.30 2.37
N LYS A 152 -12.88 18.22 1.95
CA LYS A 152 -11.88 19.30 2.15
C LYS A 152 -11.56 20.07 0.89
N GLY A 153 -12.07 19.63 -0.27
CA GLY A 153 -11.69 20.17 -1.57
C GLY A 153 -10.27 19.77 -1.99
N PRO A 154 -9.59 20.57 -2.85
CA PRO A 154 -8.23 20.26 -3.29
C PRO A 154 -7.26 20.20 -2.13
N VAL A 155 -6.57 19.07 -1.98
CA VAL A 155 -5.49 18.87 -1.00
C VAL A 155 -4.24 18.37 -1.72
N ASP A 156 -3.09 18.50 -1.08
CA ASP A 156 -1.83 18.10 -1.67
C ASP A 156 -1.67 16.57 -1.67
N ALA A 157 -0.91 16.06 -2.64
CA ALA A 157 -0.37 14.71 -2.62
C ALA A 157 1.14 14.75 -2.45
N LEU A 158 1.68 13.79 -1.71
CA LEU A 158 3.11 13.67 -1.43
C LEU A 158 3.70 12.55 -2.27
N VAL A 159 4.92 12.78 -2.78
CA VAL A 159 5.77 11.73 -3.32
C VAL A 159 6.75 11.34 -2.22
N MET A 160 6.78 10.06 -1.85
CA MET A 160 7.64 9.56 -0.78
C MET A 160 8.60 8.49 -1.34
N PHE A 161 9.82 8.46 -0.83
CA PHE A 161 10.90 7.63 -1.36
C PHE A 161 11.72 7.00 -0.23
N HIS A 162 12.16 5.76 -0.44
CA HIS A 162 13.01 5.03 0.49
C HIS A 162 14.11 4.28 -0.28
N ASP A 163 15.36 4.50 0.10
CA ASP A 163 16.51 3.74 -0.41
C ASP A 163 16.59 2.39 0.32
N LEU A 164 16.52 1.30 -0.44
CA LEU A 164 16.56 -0.07 0.10
C LEU A 164 18.00 -0.59 0.31
N ASN A 165 19.02 0.10 -0.21
CA ASN A 165 20.41 -0.36 -0.12
C ASN A 165 21.08 -0.10 1.24
N GLY A 166 20.55 0.81 2.04
CA GLY A 166 21.14 1.25 3.31
C GLY A 166 20.73 0.47 4.55
N GLU A 167 19.75 -0.42 4.43
CA GLU A 167 19.30 -1.24 5.55
C GLU A 167 19.94 -2.63 5.47
N SER A 168 20.92 -2.91 6.34
CA SER A 168 21.34 -4.28 6.61
C SER A 168 20.19 -5.05 7.26
N ASP A 169 19.90 -6.26 6.78
CA ASP A 169 19.08 -7.23 7.49
C ASP A 169 19.79 -7.60 8.80
N GLU A 170 19.72 -6.75 9.83
CA GLU A 170 20.07 -7.17 11.18
C GLU A 170 18.86 -7.89 11.79
N PRO A 171 19.10 -9.06 12.42
CA PRO A 171 18.07 -9.95 12.90
C PRO A 171 17.24 -9.41 14.07
#